data_2ff7c174b63385379848e6fc791c8283
#
_entry.id   2ff7c174b63385379848e6fc791c8283
#
_cell.length_a   1.000
_cell.length_b   1.000
_cell.length_c   1.000
_cell.angle_alpha   90.00
_cell.angle_beta   90.00
_cell.angle_gamma   90.00
#
_symmetry.space_group_name_H-M   'P 1'
#
loop_
_entity.id
_entity.type
_entity.pdbx_description
1 polymer ?
#
loop_
_entity_poly.entity_id
_entity_poly.type
_entity_poly.pdbx_seq_one_letter_code
_entity_poly.pdbx_strand_id
1 'polypeptide(L)'
;VANQTLSLEQRTVANWIANNQMTRMRMLQRREQQPLGEGKQQTRLVFADREWEVETQIKTTDHPWIRRVEVSVYESSDEEGRQGPYGYLSGFLGQY
;
A
#
# COMPACT_ATOMS: atom_id res chain seq x y z
N VAL A 1 27.50 -5.21 -3.94
CA VAL A 1 26.86 -5.79 -5.11
C VAL A 1 25.69 -6.67 -4.70
N ALA A 2 25.92 -7.60 -3.78
CA ALA A 2 24.85 -8.46 -3.27
C ALA A 2 23.74 -7.63 -2.58
N ASN A 3 24.12 -6.58 -1.87
CA ASN A 3 23.18 -5.71 -1.18
C ASN A 3 22.29 -4.94 -2.15
N GLN A 4 22.84 -4.53 -3.30
CA GLN A 4 22.07 -3.84 -4.32
C GLN A 4 21.04 -4.76 -4.98
N THR A 5 21.43 -6.00 -5.27
CA THR A 5 20.51 -6.99 -5.84
C THR A 5 19.35 -7.26 -4.89
N LEU A 6 19.66 -7.47 -3.60
CA LEU A 6 18.64 -7.71 -2.60
C LEU A 6 17.68 -6.52 -2.47
N SER A 7 18.21 -5.29 -2.49
CA SER A 7 17.39 -4.08 -2.42
C SER A 7 16.46 -3.96 -3.63
N LEU A 8 16.95 -4.29 -4.84
CA LEU A 8 16.12 -4.27 -6.03
C LEU A 8 15.00 -5.30 -5.96
N GLU A 9 15.29 -6.50 -5.49
CA GLU A 9 14.27 -7.53 -5.31
C GLU A 9 13.22 -7.09 -4.29
N GLN A 10 13.65 -6.50 -3.18
CA GLN A 10 12.74 -5.99 -2.16
C GLN A 10 11.80 -4.93 -2.73
N ARG A 11 12.34 -3.99 -3.50
CA ARG A 11 11.55 -2.93 -4.12
C ARG A 11 10.57 -3.46 -5.16
N THR A 12 11.02 -4.45 -5.94
CA THR A 12 10.15 -5.07 -6.95
C THR A 12 8.94 -5.74 -6.29
N VAL A 13 9.18 -6.53 -5.25
CA VAL A 13 8.12 -7.20 -4.50
C VAL A 13 7.22 -6.18 -3.82
N ALA A 14 7.82 -5.16 -3.18
CA ALA A 14 7.06 -4.14 -2.48
C ALA A 14 6.17 -3.34 -3.43
N ASN A 15 6.65 -3.01 -4.63
CA ASN A 15 5.85 -2.32 -5.63
C ASN A 15 4.70 -3.18 -6.13
N TRP A 16 4.94 -4.46 -6.31
CA TRP A 16 3.88 -5.40 -6.69
C TRP A 16 2.79 -5.45 -5.61
N ILE A 17 3.19 -5.52 -4.35
CA ILE A 17 2.25 -5.52 -3.22
C ILE A 17 1.46 -4.21 -3.18
N ALA A 18 2.13 -3.08 -3.38
CA ALA A 18 1.46 -1.77 -3.39
C ALA A 18 0.43 -1.67 -4.51
N ASN A 19 0.77 -2.14 -5.71
CA ASN A 19 -0.15 -2.14 -6.84
C ASN A 19 -1.37 -3.01 -6.57
N ASN A 20 -1.17 -4.18 -5.98
CA ASN A 20 -2.27 -5.07 -5.63
C ASN A 20 -3.19 -4.44 -4.59
N GLN A 21 -2.63 -3.77 -3.60
CA GLN A 21 -3.43 -3.08 -2.59
C GLN A 21 -4.24 -1.95 -3.19
N MET A 22 -3.64 -1.16 -4.09
CA MET A 22 -4.36 -0.09 -4.77
C MET A 22 -5.53 -0.64 -5.60
N THR A 23 -5.31 -1.76 -6.28
CA THR A 23 -6.35 -2.44 -7.05
C THR A 23 -7.50 -2.87 -6.14
N ARG A 24 -7.20 -3.42 -4.97
CA ARG A 24 -8.22 -3.78 -3.97
C ARG A 24 -9.04 -2.57 -3.54
N MET A 25 -8.38 -1.45 -3.30
CA MET A 25 -9.07 -0.23 -2.88
C MET A 25 -10.01 0.27 -3.98
N ARG A 26 -9.60 0.18 -5.25
CA ARG A 26 -10.47 0.53 -6.37
C ARG A 26 -11.69 -0.36 -6.46
N MET A 27 -11.50 -1.66 -6.29
CA MET A 27 -12.61 -2.62 -6.32
C MET A 27 -13.57 -2.39 -5.17
N LEU A 28 -13.04 -2.13 -3.99
CA LEU A 28 -13.85 -1.84 -2.81
C LEU A 28 -14.69 -0.58 -3.03
N GLN A 29 -14.09 0.48 -3.55
CA GLN A 29 -14.77 1.73 -3.79
C GLN A 29 -15.91 1.56 -4.81
N ARG A 30 -15.70 0.77 -5.86
CA ARG A 30 -16.74 0.48 -6.85
C ARG A 30 -17.90 -0.29 -6.24
N ARG A 31 -17.60 -1.26 -5.37
CA ARG A 31 -18.63 -2.09 -4.75
C ARG A 31 -19.45 -1.31 -3.75
N GLU A 32 -18.82 -0.46 -2.98
CA GLU A 32 -19.50 0.34 -1.95
C GLU A 32 -20.37 1.44 -2.54
N GLN A 33 -20.08 1.90 -3.74
CA GLN A 33 -20.81 2.96 -4.43
C GLN A 33 -20.88 4.25 -3.61
N GLN A 34 -19.89 4.48 -2.78
CA GLN A 34 -19.76 5.68 -1.97
C GLN A 34 -18.27 5.93 -1.72
N PRO A 35 -17.89 7.16 -1.38
CA PRO A 35 -16.47 7.42 -1.10
C PRO A 35 -15.98 6.58 0.07
N LEU A 36 -14.74 6.12 -0.04
CA LEU A 36 -14.10 5.36 1.04
C LEU A 36 -13.97 6.24 2.28
N GLY A 37 -14.14 5.64 3.45
CA GLY A 37 -13.96 6.33 4.71
C GLY A 37 -12.52 6.77 4.92
N GLU A 38 -12.34 7.98 5.45
CA GLU A 38 -11.02 8.48 5.82
C GLU A 38 -10.44 7.64 6.94
N GLY A 39 -9.14 7.36 6.86
CA GLY A 39 -8.47 6.61 7.91
C GLY A 39 -7.21 5.94 7.45
N LYS A 40 -6.64 5.17 8.35
CA LYS A 40 -5.39 4.48 8.15
C LYS A 40 -5.56 3.03 8.51
N GLN A 41 -5.09 2.15 7.64
CA GLN A 41 -5.16 0.70 7.84
C GLN A 41 -3.75 0.13 7.75
N GLN A 42 -3.49 -0.90 8.56
CA GLN A 42 -2.26 -1.65 8.50
C GLN A 42 -2.59 -3.12 8.35
N THR A 43 -1.95 -3.77 7.41
CA THR A 43 -2.15 -5.18 7.13
C THR A 43 -0.79 -5.85 7.02
N ARG A 44 -0.66 -7.04 7.60
CA ARG A 44 0.55 -7.84 7.47
C ARG A 44 0.30 -9.00 6.54
N LEU A 45 1.32 -9.33 5.76
CA LEU A 45 1.25 -10.49 4.87
C LEU A 45 2.63 -11.12 4.73
N VAL A 46 2.64 -12.38 4.34
CA VAL A 46 3.86 -13.11 4.02
C VAL A 46 3.88 -13.34 2.52
N PHE A 47 4.95 -12.92 1.89
CA PHE A 47 5.12 -13.08 0.45
C PHE A 47 6.61 -13.16 0.14
N ALA A 48 6.98 -14.08 -0.76
CA ALA A 48 8.38 -14.30 -1.16
C ALA A 48 9.28 -14.61 0.05
N ASP A 49 8.77 -15.44 0.97
CA ASP A 49 9.46 -15.87 2.20
C ASP A 49 9.82 -14.71 3.14
N ARG A 50 9.11 -13.59 3.02
CA ARG A 50 9.32 -12.42 3.88
C ARG A 50 8.00 -11.93 4.42
N GLU A 51 8.07 -11.28 5.57
CA GLU A 51 6.92 -10.65 6.18
C GLU A 51 6.89 -9.17 5.82
N TRP A 52 5.73 -8.70 5.35
CA TRP A 52 5.54 -7.33 4.89
C TRP A 52 4.44 -6.66 5.68
N GLU A 53 4.58 -5.36 5.89
CA GLU A 53 3.54 -4.53 6.46
C GLU A 53 3.08 -3.52 5.42
N VAL A 54 1.79 -3.53 5.14
CA VAL A 54 1.18 -2.64 4.16
C VAL A 54 0.36 -1.60 4.92
N GLU A 55 0.73 -0.35 4.76
CA GLU A 55 0.01 0.78 5.36
C GLU A 55 -0.77 1.49 4.26
N THR A 56 -2.08 1.58 4.45
CA THR A 56 -2.97 2.27 3.51
C THR A 56 -3.59 3.45 4.22
N GLN A 57 -3.39 4.64 3.67
CA GLN A 57 -3.97 5.86 4.22
C GLN A 57 -4.95 6.44 3.21
N ILE A 58 -6.18 6.71 3.68
CA ILE A 58 -7.24 7.29 2.88
C ILE A 58 -7.48 8.69 3.40
N LYS A 59 -7.31 9.68 2.52
CA LYS A 59 -7.44 11.10 2.84
C LYS A 59 -8.57 11.71 2.05
N THR A 60 -9.26 12.66 2.66
CA THR A 60 -10.25 13.46 1.94
C THR A 60 -9.55 14.45 1.02
N THR A 61 -10.28 14.89 -0.01
CA THR A 61 -9.83 15.93 -0.92
C THR A 61 -10.86 17.06 -0.92
N ASP A 62 -10.61 18.09 -1.71
CA ASP A 62 -11.57 19.18 -1.88
C ASP A 62 -12.86 18.70 -2.55
N HIS A 63 -12.82 17.58 -3.24
CA HIS A 63 -14.00 17.00 -3.89
C HIS A 63 -14.60 15.92 -2.99
N PRO A 64 -15.91 16.02 -2.66
CA PRO A 64 -16.53 15.11 -1.68
C PRO A 64 -16.57 13.64 -2.12
N TRP A 65 -16.48 13.36 -3.41
CA TRP A 65 -16.53 12.01 -3.96
C TRP A 65 -15.17 11.44 -4.31
N ILE A 66 -14.09 12.21 -4.09
CA ILE A 66 -12.74 11.78 -4.44
C ILE A 66 -11.92 11.63 -3.16
N ARG A 67 -11.23 10.52 -3.04
CA ARG A 67 -10.30 10.23 -1.94
C ARG A 67 -8.90 10.05 -2.48
N ARG A 68 -7.93 10.56 -1.77
CA ARG A 68 -6.52 10.25 -2.04
C ARG A 68 -6.15 9.02 -1.24
N VAL A 69 -5.57 8.04 -1.93
CA VAL A 69 -5.12 6.79 -1.28
C VAL A 69 -3.62 6.70 -1.42
N GLU A 70 -2.93 6.50 -0.31
CA GLU A 70 -1.50 6.33 -0.26
C GLU A 70 -1.20 4.95 0.32
N VAL A 71 -0.43 4.15 -0.40
CA VAL A 71 -0.03 2.81 0.03
C VAL A 71 1.47 2.79 0.22
N SER A 72 1.92 2.40 1.40
CA SER A 72 3.34 2.24 1.72
C SER A 72 3.58 0.81 2.15
N VAL A 73 4.64 0.19 1.62
CA VAL A 73 4.96 -1.20 1.90
C VAL A 73 6.31 -1.28 2.60
N TYR A 74 6.31 -1.90 3.76
CA TYR A 74 7.49 -2.06 4.61
C TYR A 74 7.82 -3.54 4.77
N GLU A 75 9.06 -3.85 4.97
CA GLU A 75 9.45 -5.19 5.40
C GLU A 75 9.48 -5.22 6.92
N SER A 76 8.91 -6.25 7.51
CA SER A 76 8.84 -6.40 8.96
C SER A 76 9.78 -7.51 9.40
N SER A 77 10.49 -7.28 10.48
CA SER A 77 11.42 -8.25 11.08
C SER A 77 11.27 -8.20 12.59
N ASP A 78 11.35 -9.39 13.23
CA ASP A 78 11.26 -9.46 14.67
C ASP A 78 12.46 -8.80 15.35
N GLU A 79 13.61 -8.80 14.68
CA GLU A 79 14.85 -8.24 15.24
C GLU A 79 14.98 -6.74 15.01
N GLU A 80 14.65 -6.29 13.82
CA GLU A 80 14.89 -4.91 13.40
C GLU A 80 13.61 -4.07 13.29
N GLY A 81 12.45 -4.71 13.46
CA GLY A 81 11.17 -4.05 13.32
C GLY A 81 10.85 -3.71 11.88
N ARG A 82 10.16 -2.60 11.68
CA ARG A 82 9.69 -2.18 10.38
C ARG A 82 10.79 -1.40 9.64
N GLN A 83 11.06 -1.81 8.40
CA GLN A 83 12.07 -1.17 7.56
C GLN A 83 11.44 -0.73 6.24
N GLY A 84 11.90 0.36 5.72
CA GLY A 84 11.46 0.93 4.46
C GLY A 84 10.88 2.32 4.63
N PRO A 85 9.92 2.72 3.77
CA PRO A 85 9.20 1.86 2.83
C PRO A 85 10.02 1.46 1.61
N TYR A 86 9.83 0.26 1.14
CA TYR A 86 10.43 -0.22 -0.09
C TYR A 86 9.53 -0.05 -1.30
N GLY A 87 8.24 0.16 -1.08
CA GLY A 87 7.28 0.46 -2.10
C GLY A 87 6.32 1.55 -1.64
N TYR A 88 5.93 2.40 -2.57
CA TYR A 88 5.01 3.49 -2.30
C TYR A 88 4.20 3.76 -3.57
N LEU A 89 2.90 3.95 -3.38
CA LEU A 89 2.01 4.28 -4.49
C LEU A 89 0.91 5.20 -3.98
N SER A 90 0.62 6.26 -4.72
CA SER A 90 -0.50 7.12 -4.41
C SER A 90 -1.41 7.26 -5.61
N GLY A 91 -2.68 7.50 -5.35
CA GLY A 91 -3.66 7.69 -6.40
C GLY A 91 -4.92 8.31 -5.86
N PHE A 92 -5.82 8.66 -6.78
CA PHE A 92 -7.11 9.20 -6.44
C PHE A 92 -8.20 8.22 -6.85
N LEU A 93 -9.11 7.96 -5.95
CA LEU A 93 -10.26 7.08 -6.20
C LEU A 93 -11.53 7.88 -6.00
N GLY A 94 -12.46 7.75 -6.94
CA GLY A 94 -13.70 8.47 -6.84
C GLY A 94 -14.78 7.88 -7.73
N GLN A 95 -16.00 8.43 -7.59
CA GLN A 95 -17.11 8.15 -8.47
C GLN A 95 -17.40 9.39 -9.31
N TYR A 96 -17.73 9.14 -10.54
CA TYR A 96 -18.07 10.19 -11.49
C TYR A 96 -19.56 10.11 -11.83
#